data_d21095a4abf4f5cd3fc3d1a9bc6323c5
#
_entry.id   d21095a4abf4f5cd3fc3d1a9bc6323c5
#
_cell.length_a   1.000
_cell.length_b   1.000
_cell.length_c   1.000
_cell.angle_alpha   90.00
_cell.angle_beta   90.00
_cell.angle_gamma   90.00
#
_symmetry.space_group_name_H-M   'P 1'
#
loop_
_entity.id
_entity.type
_entity.pdbx_description
1 polymer ?
#
loop_
_entity_poly.entity_id
_entity_poly.type
_entity_poly.pdbx_seq_one_letter_code
_entity_poly.pdbx_strand_id
1 'polypeptide(L)'
;MVMGRPRKAGATRPERRVKMKELEPVDGKQIPAMPDPQQWVHADDWAEPVKAWWQSAHSSPMSSEFTESDIHGLYLACMYLHESLNPRYKVAERLKLATAWESTIKNYGLSPHSRQNLKWTISQGEQAAIRTEELRANNRTKKQPA
;
A
#
# COMPACT_ATOMS: atom_id res chain seq x y z
N MET A 1 5.48 43.44 44.77
CA MET A 1 4.94 42.11 44.47
C MET A 1 4.20 42.19 43.13
N VAL A 2 4.78 41.62 42.09
CA VAL A 2 4.11 41.58 40.79
C VAL A 2 3.30 40.29 40.74
N MET A 3 1.98 40.39 40.83
CA MET A 3 1.08 39.24 40.65
C MET A 3 1.14 38.80 39.20
N GLY A 4 1.73 37.63 38.97
CA GLY A 4 1.71 37.00 37.66
C GLY A 4 0.28 36.68 37.21
N ARG A 5 -0.06 37.15 36.01
CA ARG A 5 -1.35 36.92 35.35
C ARG A 5 -1.63 35.43 35.28
N PRO A 6 -2.77 34.90 35.78
CA PRO A 6 -3.06 33.48 35.68
C PRO A 6 -3.06 33.04 34.23
N ARG A 7 -2.30 31.99 33.93
CA ARG A 7 -2.34 31.35 32.61
C ARG A 7 -3.77 30.88 32.33
N LYS A 8 -4.39 31.39 31.28
CA LYS A 8 -5.65 30.84 30.77
C LYS A 8 -5.47 29.34 30.53
N ALA A 9 -6.21 28.55 31.31
CA ALA A 9 -6.29 27.13 31.10
C ALA A 9 -6.72 26.85 29.65
N GLY A 10 -5.84 26.15 28.93
CA GLY A 10 -6.15 25.28 27.80
C GLY A 10 -7.10 25.82 26.72
N ALA A 11 -6.66 26.71 25.86
CA ALA A 11 -7.11 26.63 24.52
C ALA A 11 -6.41 25.44 23.87
N THR A 12 -7.00 24.25 23.97
CA THR A 12 -6.59 23.10 23.18
C THR A 12 -6.73 23.54 21.73
N ARG A 13 -5.59 23.74 21.06
CA ARG A 13 -5.58 23.97 19.61
C ARG A 13 -6.37 22.81 19.00
N PRO A 14 -7.45 23.05 18.24
CA PRO A 14 -8.13 21.97 17.59
C PRO A 14 -7.09 21.25 16.72
N GLU A 15 -6.83 19.98 17.04
CA GLU A 15 -5.98 19.16 16.21
C GLU A 15 -6.53 19.28 14.78
N ARG A 16 -5.74 19.88 13.91
CA ARG A 16 -6.05 19.88 12.48
C ARG A 16 -6.05 18.43 12.07
N ARG A 17 -7.22 17.82 12.02
CA ARG A 17 -7.41 16.49 11.43
C ARG A 17 -6.88 16.59 9.99
N VAL A 18 -5.72 16.01 9.76
CA VAL A 18 -5.16 15.92 8.42
C VAL A 18 -6.11 15.06 7.61
N LYS A 19 -6.71 15.66 6.59
CA LYS A 19 -7.62 14.93 5.70
C LYS A 19 -6.82 13.90 4.91
N MET A 20 -7.12 12.62 5.13
CA MET A 20 -6.55 11.52 4.37
C MET A 20 -7.19 11.48 2.98
N LYS A 21 -6.40 11.20 1.95
CA LYS A 21 -6.93 10.94 0.61
C LYS A 21 -7.43 9.51 0.55
N GLU A 22 -8.71 9.34 0.31
CA GLU A 22 -9.33 8.02 0.13
C GLU A 22 -9.04 7.50 -1.29
N LEU A 23 -8.55 6.27 -1.36
CA LEU A 23 -8.25 5.58 -2.62
C LEU A 23 -9.29 4.51 -2.89
N GLU A 24 -9.93 4.62 -4.04
CA GLU A 24 -10.93 3.67 -4.50
C GLU A 24 -10.28 2.45 -5.17
N PRO A 25 -10.94 1.30 -5.14
CA PRO A 25 -10.52 0.13 -5.92
C PRO A 25 -10.37 0.48 -7.40
N VAL A 26 -9.34 -0.06 -8.03
CA VAL A 26 -9.09 0.15 -9.46
C VAL A 26 -9.61 -1.05 -10.24
N ASP A 27 -10.79 -0.89 -10.82
CA ASP A 27 -11.39 -1.88 -11.70
C ASP A 27 -11.02 -1.63 -13.16
N GLY A 28 -10.66 -2.68 -13.88
CA GLY A 28 -10.46 -2.65 -15.34
C GLY A 28 -9.20 -1.91 -15.82
N LYS A 29 -8.30 -1.51 -14.92
CA LYS A 29 -7.03 -0.91 -15.32
C LYS A 29 -6.13 -1.96 -15.95
N GLN A 30 -5.61 -1.65 -17.13
CA GLN A 30 -4.61 -2.50 -17.78
C GLN A 30 -3.31 -2.48 -16.96
N ILE A 31 -2.85 -3.67 -16.58
CA ILE A 31 -1.59 -3.83 -15.87
C ILE A 31 -0.43 -3.65 -16.86
N PRO A 32 0.53 -2.74 -16.60
CA PRO A 32 1.66 -2.55 -17.48
C PRO A 32 2.54 -3.80 -17.54
N ALA A 33 3.24 -3.98 -18.64
CA ALA A 33 4.20 -5.07 -18.79
C ALA A 33 5.35 -4.92 -17.79
N MET A 34 5.83 -6.05 -17.28
CA MET A 34 7.06 -6.08 -16.48
C MET A 34 8.27 -5.70 -17.35
N PRO A 35 9.36 -5.20 -16.74
CA PRO A 35 10.58 -4.95 -17.49
C PRO A 35 11.21 -6.24 -17.98
N ASP A 36 12.09 -6.14 -18.98
CA ASP A 36 12.81 -7.28 -19.52
C ASP A 36 13.74 -7.91 -18.46
N PRO A 37 13.51 -9.17 -18.06
CA PRO A 37 14.33 -9.82 -17.03
C PRO A 37 15.81 -9.98 -17.46
N GLN A 38 16.09 -10.10 -18.75
CA GLN A 38 17.46 -10.17 -19.25
C GLN A 38 18.26 -8.90 -18.96
N GLN A 39 17.63 -7.73 -19.10
CA GLN A 39 18.27 -6.46 -18.84
C GLN A 39 18.47 -6.17 -17.35
N TRP A 40 17.53 -6.64 -16.52
CA TRP A 40 17.54 -6.28 -15.10
C TRP A 40 18.20 -7.30 -14.18
N VAL A 41 18.05 -8.58 -14.47
CA VAL A 41 18.52 -9.66 -13.60
C VAL A 41 19.26 -10.77 -14.33
N HIS A 42 19.52 -10.60 -15.61
CA HIS A 42 20.22 -11.59 -16.46
C HIS A 42 19.59 -12.99 -16.39
N ALA A 43 18.28 -13.03 -16.37
CA ALA A 43 17.51 -14.27 -16.31
C ALA A 43 16.51 -14.35 -17.48
N ASP A 44 16.09 -15.55 -17.84
CA ASP A 44 15.11 -15.76 -18.91
C ASP A 44 13.71 -15.31 -18.51
N ASP A 45 13.41 -15.36 -17.23
CA ASP A 45 12.13 -14.96 -16.68
C ASP A 45 12.27 -14.46 -15.23
N TRP A 46 11.28 -13.67 -14.79
CA TRP A 46 11.14 -13.29 -13.40
C TRP A 46 10.72 -14.47 -12.54
N ALA A 47 11.18 -14.50 -11.29
CA ALA A 47 10.68 -15.45 -10.31
C ALA A 47 9.16 -15.29 -10.10
N GLU A 48 8.45 -16.38 -9.87
CA GLU A 48 6.99 -16.36 -9.70
C GLU A 48 6.50 -15.39 -8.61
N PRO A 49 7.15 -15.27 -7.43
CA PRO A 49 6.75 -14.29 -6.43
C PRO A 49 6.85 -12.83 -6.93
N VAL A 50 7.78 -12.53 -7.82
CA VAL A 50 7.93 -11.19 -8.42
C VAL A 50 6.76 -10.89 -9.35
N LYS A 51 6.38 -11.84 -10.18
CA LYS A 51 5.22 -11.72 -11.07
C LYS A 51 3.93 -11.53 -10.27
N ALA A 52 3.74 -12.30 -9.22
CA ALA A 52 2.59 -12.20 -8.32
C ALA A 52 2.54 -10.83 -7.64
N TRP A 53 3.68 -10.34 -7.16
CA TRP A 53 3.78 -9.01 -6.56
C TRP A 53 3.44 -7.90 -7.56
N TRP A 54 3.96 -7.96 -8.78
CA TRP A 54 3.68 -6.99 -9.85
C TRP A 54 2.18 -6.89 -10.14
N GLN A 55 1.51 -8.01 -10.29
CA GLN A 55 0.07 -8.08 -10.47
C GLN A 55 -0.68 -7.45 -9.28
N SER A 56 -0.29 -7.81 -8.07
CA SER A 56 -0.88 -7.30 -6.84
C SER A 56 -0.71 -5.79 -6.69
N ALA A 57 0.50 -5.28 -6.94
CA ALA A 57 0.81 -3.85 -6.82
C ALA A 57 0.00 -3.00 -7.80
N HIS A 58 -0.08 -3.43 -9.06
CA HIS A 58 -0.82 -2.71 -10.10
C HIS A 58 -2.33 -2.91 -10.06
N SER A 59 -2.82 -3.91 -9.34
CA SER A 59 -4.24 -4.12 -9.06
C SER A 59 -4.70 -3.41 -7.79
N SER A 60 -3.76 -2.89 -7.00
CA SER A 60 -4.08 -2.22 -5.74
C SER A 60 -4.66 -0.82 -5.98
N PRO A 61 -5.47 -0.29 -5.04
CA PRO A 61 -5.98 1.08 -5.11
C PRO A 61 -4.88 2.13 -5.22
N MET A 62 -3.69 1.87 -4.66
CA MET A 62 -2.53 2.76 -4.74
C MET A 62 -2.03 2.96 -6.16
N SER A 63 -2.28 2.02 -7.06
CA SER A 63 -1.83 2.12 -8.46
C SER A 63 -2.45 3.31 -9.21
N SER A 64 -3.57 3.85 -8.75
CA SER A 64 -4.17 5.06 -9.30
C SER A 64 -3.31 6.31 -9.08
N GLU A 65 -2.43 6.28 -8.09
CA GLU A 65 -1.53 7.37 -7.75
C GLU A 65 -0.15 7.24 -8.42
N PHE A 66 0.11 6.14 -9.10
CA PHE A 66 1.38 5.95 -9.81
C PHE A 66 1.43 6.84 -11.05
N THR A 67 2.55 7.53 -11.22
CA THR A 67 2.86 8.34 -12.39
C THR A 67 3.77 7.59 -13.37
N GLU A 68 3.94 8.11 -14.57
CA GLU A 68 4.83 7.50 -15.57
C GLU A 68 6.27 7.37 -15.06
N SER A 69 6.73 8.34 -14.27
CA SER A 69 8.07 8.31 -13.70
C SER A 69 8.27 7.27 -12.61
N ASP A 70 7.19 6.86 -11.94
CA ASP A 70 7.22 5.86 -10.87
C ASP A 70 7.55 4.46 -11.38
N ILE A 71 7.29 4.19 -12.65
CA ILE A 71 7.54 2.88 -13.26
C ILE A 71 9.00 2.44 -13.09
N HIS A 72 9.94 3.35 -13.15
CA HIS A 72 11.37 3.04 -12.99
C HIS A 72 11.71 2.54 -11.59
N GLY A 73 11.11 3.14 -10.57
CA GLY A 73 11.26 2.69 -9.18
C GLY A 73 10.58 1.34 -8.94
N LEU A 74 9.45 1.09 -9.60
CA LEU A 74 8.77 -0.21 -9.55
C LEU A 74 9.57 -1.31 -10.27
N TYR A 75 10.26 -0.99 -11.35
CA TYR A 75 11.20 -1.90 -12.01
C TYR A 75 12.39 -2.26 -11.09
N LEU A 76 12.92 -1.27 -10.39
CA LEU A 76 13.97 -1.49 -9.40
C LEU A 76 13.49 -2.40 -8.27
N ALA A 77 12.25 -2.24 -7.83
CA ALA A 77 11.64 -3.12 -6.83
C ALA A 77 11.55 -4.57 -7.34
N CYS A 78 11.19 -4.79 -8.60
CA CYS A 78 11.23 -6.13 -9.21
C CYS A 78 12.62 -6.77 -9.09
N MET A 79 13.67 -6.01 -9.40
CA MET A 79 15.05 -6.48 -9.31
C MET A 79 15.42 -6.86 -7.88
N TYR A 80 15.14 -6.01 -6.91
CA TYR A 80 15.44 -6.30 -5.50
C TYR A 80 14.73 -7.56 -5.01
N LEU A 81 13.45 -7.70 -5.31
CA LEU A 81 12.68 -8.87 -4.89
C LEU A 81 13.22 -10.15 -5.56
N HIS A 82 13.48 -10.11 -6.87
CA HIS A 82 14.02 -11.25 -7.61
C HIS A 82 15.36 -11.71 -7.05
N GLU A 83 16.30 -10.78 -6.87
CA GLU A 83 17.62 -11.09 -6.37
C GLU A 83 17.60 -11.52 -4.89
N SER A 84 16.67 -11.02 -4.08
CA SER A 84 16.50 -11.47 -2.70
C SER A 84 16.11 -12.95 -2.58
N LEU A 85 15.48 -13.50 -3.63
CA LEU A 85 15.07 -14.90 -3.72
C LEU A 85 16.16 -15.79 -4.33
N ASN A 86 17.26 -15.23 -4.81
CA ASN A 86 18.32 -15.96 -5.48
C ASN A 86 19.18 -16.74 -4.46
N PRO A 87 19.18 -18.09 -4.51
CA PRO A 87 19.92 -18.91 -3.56
C PRO A 87 21.44 -18.82 -3.71
N ARG A 88 21.97 -18.22 -4.76
CA ARG A 88 23.41 -17.99 -4.97
C ARG A 88 23.97 -16.95 -4.00
N TYR A 89 23.13 -16.01 -3.54
CA TYR A 89 23.54 -15.03 -2.54
C TYR A 89 23.50 -15.61 -1.13
N LYS A 90 24.42 -15.15 -0.30
CA LYS A 90 24.41 -15.47 1.14
C LYS A 90 23.16 -14.85 1.79
N VAL A 91 22.72 -15.44 2.87
CA VAL A 91 21.52 -14.98 3.60
C VAL A 91 21.61 -13.50 3.98
N ALA A 92 22.79 -13.03 4.42
CA ALA A 92 22.99 -11.61 4.76
C ALA A 92 22.80 -10.68 3.55
N GLU A 93 23.24 -11.08 2.38
CA GLU A 93 23.06 -10.31 1.13
C GLU A 93 21.58 -10.31 0.70
N ARG A 94 20.92 -11.44 0.80
CA ARG A 94 19.49 -11.57 0.50
C ARG A 94 18.63 -10.72 1.44
N LEU A 95 18.97 -10.64 2.71
CA LEU A 95 18.30 -9.77 3.68
C LEU A 95 18.47 -8.29 3.35
N LYS A 96 19.65 -7.87 2.89
CA LYS A 96 19.87 -6.50 2.44
C LYS A 96 19.01 -6.15 1.22
N LEU A 97 18.90 -7.07 0.27
CA LEU A 97 18.04 -6.91 -0.91
C LEU A 97 16.56 -6.84 -0.55
N ALA A 98 16.11 -7.68 0.37
CA ALA A 98 14.74 -7.65 0.89
C ALA A 98 14.43 -6.32 1.60
N THR A 99 15.37 -5.82 2.40
CA THR A 99 15.24 -4.50 3.05
C THR A 99 15.19 -3.37 2.04
N ALA A 100 16.00 -3.42 0.99
CA ALA A 100 15.97 -2.45 -0.11
C ALA A 100 14.62 -2.47 -0.85
N TRP A 101 14.07 -3.66 -1.08
CA TRP A 101 12.74 -3.81 -1.65
C TRP A 101 11.65 -3.18 -0.76
N GLU A 102 11.63 -3.50 0.52
CA GLU A 102 10.68 -2.91 1.47
C GLU A 102 10.76 -1.39 1.52
N SER A 103 11.97 -0.84 1.51
CA SER A 103 12.20 0.61 1.50
C SER A 103 11.70 1.25 0.20
N THR A 104 11.88 0.58 -0.93
CA THR A 104 11.42 1.06 -2.24
C THR A 104 9.91 1.07 -2.33
N ILE A 105 9.24 0.00 -1.93
CA ILE A 105 7.77 -0.10 -2.04
C ILE A 105 7.03 0.88 -1.12
N LYS A 106 7.65 1.35 -0.05
CA LYS A 106 7.09 2.38 0.84
C LYS A 106 6.82 3.70 0.12
N ASN A 107 7.60 4.02 -0.90
CA ASN A 107 7.41 5.23 -1.71
C ASN A 107 6.10 5.21 -2.52
N TYR A 108 5.51 4.03 -2.71
CA TYR A 108 4.32 3.80 -3.52
C TYR A 108 3.08 3.43 -2.69
N GLY A 109 3.14 3.59 -1.39
CA GLY A 109 2.02 3.29 -0.49
C GLY A 109 1.69 1.81 -0.37
N LEU A 110 2.62 0.92 -0.73
CA LEU A 110 2.41 -0.53 -0.73
C LEU A 110 2.65 -1.19 0.64
N SER A 111 2.69 -0.39 1.70
CA SER A 111 2.64 -0.86 3.09
C SER A 111 1.68 0.02 3.91
N PRO A 112 1.07 -0.50 4.98
CA PRO A 112 0.16 0.28 5.80
C PRO A 112 0.81 1.55 6.40
N HIS A 113 2.05 1.42 6.85
CA HIS A 113 2.80 2.53 7.42
C HIS A 113 3.09 3.63 6.38
N SER A 114 3.50 3.25 5.16
CA SER A 114 3.77 4.20 4.10
C SER A 114 2.51 4.92 3.62
N ARG A 115 1.34 4.26 3.61
CA ARG A 115 0.06 4.92 3.31
C ARG A 115 -0.26 6.01 4.32
N GLN A 116 -0.02 5.77 5.61
CA GLN A 116 -0.20 6.81 6.64
C GLN A 116 0.71 8.00 6.41
N ASN A 117 1.98 7.76 6.06
CA ASN A 117 2.94 8.82 5.77
C ASN A 117 2.56 9.61 4.52
N LEU A 118 2.01 8.96 3.50
CA LEU A 118 1.52 9.58 2.28
C LEU A 118 0.12 10.20 2.44
N LYS A 119 -0.51 10.04 3.60
CA LYS A 119 -1.88 10.48 3.89
C LYS A 119 -2.92 9.83 2.98
N TRP A 120 -2.70 8.57 2.64
CA TRP A 120 -3.63 7.76 1.86
C TRP A 120 -4.41 6.80 2.76
N THR A 121 -5.67 6.63 2.42
CA THR A 121 -6.58 5.65 3.04
C THR A 121 -7.22 4.84 1.94
N ILE A 122 -7.21 3.53 2.08
CA ILE A 122 -7.91 2.64 1.15
C ILE A 122 -9.39 2.68 1.50
N SER A 123 -10.24 2.88 0.49
CA SER A 123 -11.67 2.72 0.64
C SER A 123 -11.99 1.29 1.08
N GLN A 124 -12.76 1.16 2.15
CA GLN A 124 -13.26 -0.14 2.61
C GLN A 124 -14.58 -0.53 1.91
N GLY A 125 -14.82 0.02 0.71
CA GLY A 125 -16.07 -0.12 -0.01
C GLY A 125 -16.53 -1.55 -0.18
N GLU A 126 -15.65 -2.47 -0.55
CA GLU A 126 -16.00 -3.90 -0.66
C GLU A 126 -16.32 -4.51 0.72
N GLN A 127 -15.48 -4.28 1.71
CA GLN A 127 -15.71 -4.80 3.06
C GLN A 127 -16.89 -4.12 3.74
N ALA A 128 -17.09 -2.84 3.49
CA ALA A 128 -18.25 -2.11 3.97
C ALA A 128 -19.55 -2.57 3.28
N ALA A 129 -19.51 -2.85 1.98
CA ALA A 129 -20.63 -3.40 1.23
C ALA A 129 -21.00 -4.79 1.73
N ILE A 130 -20.03 -5.68 1.91
CA ILE A 130 -20.24 -7.03 2.47
C ILE A 130 -20.83 -6.94 3.87
N ARG A 131 -20.27 -6.10 4.73
CA ARG A 131 -20.75 -5.90 6.11
C ARG A 131 -22.15 -5.31 6.16
N THR A 132 -22.47 -4.40 5.25
CA THR A 132 -23.82 -3.81 5.14
C THR A 132 -24.83 -4.84 4.63
N GLU A 133 -24.40 -5.69 3.72
CA GLU A 133 -25.26 -6.76 3.17
C GLU A 133 -25.52 -7.86 4.21
N GLU A 134 -24.50 -8.25 4.97
CA GLU A 134 -24.63 -9.17 6.11
C GLU A 134 -25.57 -8.61 7.19
N LEU A 135 -25.46 -7.32 7.51
CA LEU A 135 -26.37 -6.66 8.47
C LEU A 135 -27.80 -6.59 7.95
N ARG A 136 -27.99 -6.35 6.65
CA ARG A 136 -29.31 -6.37 6.01
C ARG A 136 -29.90 -7.79 6.00
N ALA A 137 -29.09 -8.80 5.71
CA ALA A 137 -29.52 -10.20 5.75
C ALA A 137 -29.90 -10.62 7.16
N ASN A 138 -29.12 -10.29 8.18
CA ASN A 138 -29.42 -10.56 9.58
C ASN A 138 -30.67 -9.83 10.07
N ASN A 139 -30.93 -8.61 9.61
CA ASN A 139 -32.16 -7.88 9.98
C ASN A 139 -33.40 -8.41 9.27
N ARG A 140 -33.25 -9.01 8.08
CA ARG A 140 -34.37 -9.69 7.39
C ARG A 140 -34.77 -10.96 8.11
N THR A 141 -33.82 -11.76 8.58
CA THR A 141 -34.11 -13.00 9.35
C THR A 141 -34.71 -12.71 10.72
N LYS A 142 -34.40 -11.56 11.33
CA LYS A 142 -35.04 -11.16 12.62
C LYS A 142 -36.46 -10.59 12.47
N LYS A 143 -36.85 -10.18 11.26
CA LYS A 143 -38.17 -9.60 10.97
C LYS A 143 -39.21 -10.59 10.42
N GLN A 144 -38.86 -11.85 10.18
CA GLN A 144 -39.85 -12.87 9.81
C GLN A 144 -40.53 -13.36 11.08
N PRO A 145 -41.85 -13.11 11.23
CA PRO A 145 -42.63 -13.73 12.31
C PRO A 145 -42.67 -15.25 12.12
N ALA A 146 -42.54 -15.98 13.21
CA ALA A 146 -42.67 -17.42 13.23
C ALA A 146 -44.04 -17.86 12.71
#